data_9e38e1d3f38b63895f6b0d2507061ba0
#
_entry.id   9e38e1d3f38b63895f6b0d2507061ba0
#
_cell.length_a   1.000
_cell.length_b   1.000
_cell.length_c   1.000
_cell.angle_alpha   90.00
_cell.angle_beta   90.00
_cell.angle_gamma   90.00
#
_symmetry.space_group_name_H-M   'P 1'
#
loop_
_entity.id
_entity.type
_entity.pdbx_description
1 polymer ?
#
loop_
_entity_poly.entity_id
_entity_poly.type
_entity_poly.pdbx_seq_one_letter_code
_entity_poly.pdbx_strand_id
1 'polypeptide(L)'
;GKDAPYVPGRDCHGLPIEWKVEEQYRKKKLDKKAVPPSEFRAECRAYAQKWVDVQREQLKRLGIMGDWGNPYLTMQFDSEATIVAELMKFAEAGNLYRGSKPVMWSPVEETALAEAEVEYEDITSTQIDVAFEITESPIAELVGAHAVIWTTTPWTIPVNQAIAYGPDVEYVLWADALGIARFLSGTGNKMPVAGTRYLLIAEPLLLEFLDRTNDGIGRLPGAGLEHFGDPVQPFKWRGKGSDLAGTVARHPMHHLGGFYAKPRPFLPGDFVTTDSGTGLVHMSPDHGEDDFLLCRANGLEPVFAVMADGRYRDDWEWLGAGDLDEYGKERRRSVINKPFNSPEGPICSDLREAGALLSASDDYQHSYPHSWRSKAKVIYRCTPQWFVPMDKELGGGGTLRSRAMSEIERVRFIPEKGRRRIGSMVEGRPDWVLSRQRAWGVPLTCFVKKGALPTDEGFLLRDPEVNARICEAFETEGADCWYAEGAKERFLGDGYDAAEWEQVFDVLDVWFDSGSTHAFVLRDRADGTEDGIADVYMEGTDQHRGWFHSSMLQACGTMGRAPYRNVVTHGFTLDEKGNKMSKSLGNT
;
A
#
# COMPACT_ATOMS: atom_id res chain seq x y z
N GLY A 1 -10.00 -45.83 -11.75
CA GLY A 1 -9.60 -44.65 -11.13
C GLY A 1 -10.09 -43.43 -11.87
N LYS A 2 -9.64 -42.32 -11.43
CA LYS A 2 -9.78 -41.01 -12.07
C LYS A 2 -8.50 -40.69 -12.82
N ASP A 3 -8.60 -39.93 -13.91
CA ASP A 3 -7.46 -39.37 -14.57
C ASP A 3 -6.94 -38.18 -13.70
N ALA A 4 -5.63 -38.13 -13.49
CA ALA A 4 -4.99 -37.09 -12.68
C ALA A 4 -3.62 -36.74 -13.28
N PRO A 5 -3.58 -36.15 -14.48
CA PRO A 5 -2.35 -35.76 -15.12
C PRO A 5 -1.66 -34.68 -14.25
N TYR A 6 -0.35 -34.85 -14.05
CA TYR A 6 0.47 -33.80 -13.42
C TYR A 6 1.20 -33.03 -14.51
N VAL A 7 0.76 -31.80 -14.74
CA VAL A 7 1.40 -30.83 -15.61
C VAL A 7 2.27 -29.91 -14.76
N PRO A 8 3.61 -30.02 -14.84
CA PRO A 8 4.48 -29.14 -14.08
C PRO A 8 4.27 -27.68 -14.48
N GLY A 9 4.06 -26.79 -13.50
CA GLY A 9 3.85 -25.38 -13.72
C GLY A 9 4.88 -24.49 -13.07
N ARG A 10 5.12 -23.31 -13.64
CA ARG A 10 6.03 -22.31 -13.09
C ARG A 10 5.54 -20.90 -13.37
N ASP A 11 5.52 -20.10 -12.33
CA ASP A 11 5.46 -18.65 -12.46
C ASP A 11 6.87 -18.16 -12.79
N CYS A 12 7.01 -17.50 -13.93
CA CYS A 12 8.29 -17.10 -14.50
C CYS A 12 8.49 -15.58 -14.55
N HIS A 13 7.55 -14.80 -14.05
CA HIS A 13 7.58 -13.34 -13.99
C HIS A 13 7.76 -12.80 -12.56
N GLY A 14 7.82 -11.49 -12.45
CA GLY A 14 7.73 -10.76 -11.21
C GLY A 14 9.06 -10.41 -10.55
N LEU A 15 8.90 -9.73 -9.42
CA LEU A 15 9.98 -9.13 -8.63
C LEU A 15 11.11 -10.09 -8.23
N PRO A 16 10.89 -11.35 -7.85
CA PRO A 16 11.99 -12.23 -7.44
C PRO A 16 13.04 -12.47 -8.51
N ILE A 17 12.63 -12.58 -9.76
CA ILE A 17 13.52 -12.80 -10.91
C ILE A 17 14.24 -11.50 -11.25
N GLU A 18 13.48 -10.43 -11.43
CA GLU A 18 14.01 -9.10 -11.74
C GLU A 18 15.05 -8.64 -10.71
N TRP A 19 14.74 -8.78 -9.41
CA TRP A 19 15.65 -8.43 -8.33
C TRP A 19 16.98 -9.17 -8.40
N LYS A 20 16.97 -10.46 -8.78
CA LYS A 20 18.19 -11.25 -8.92
C LYS A 20 19.05 -10.83 -10.11
N VAL A 21 18.42 -10.42 -11.20
CA VAL A 21 19.12 -9.83 -12.35
C VAL A 21 19.69 -8.46 -11.96
N GLU A 22 18.88 -7.60 -11.29
CA GLU A 22 19.37 -6.32 -10.79
C GLU A 22 20.54 -6.43 -9.80
N GLU A 23 20.59 -7.46 -8.95
CA GLU A 23 21.73 -7.71 -8.09
C GLU A 23 23.04 -7.88 -8.89
N GLN A 24 22.96 -8.46 -10.08
CA GLN A 24 24.14 -8.62 -10.96
C GLN A 24 24.59 -7.25 -11.50
N TYR A 25 23.65 -6.37 -11.87
CA TYR A 25 23.95 -4.99 -12.29
C TYR A 25 24.59 -4.21 -11.14
N ARG A 26 24.00 -4.25 -9.95
CA ARG A 26 24.55 -3.60 -8.74
C ARG A 26 25.97 -4.07 -8.41
N LYS A 27 26.24 -5.38 -8.50
CA LYS A 27 27.60 -5.95 -8.28
C LYS A 27 28.60 -5.44 -9.31
N LYS A 28 28.18 -5.22 -10.56
CA LYS A 28 28.99 -4.65 -11.63
C LYS A 28 29.05 -3.12 -11.60
N LYS A 29 28.36 -2.46 -10.66
CA LYS A 29 28.21 -1.00 -10.57
C LYS A 29 27.61 -0.38 -11.86
N LEU A 30 26.71 -1.09 -12.53
CA LEU A 30 25.99 -0.64 -13.70
C LEU A 30 24.61 -0.14 -13.29
N ASP A 31 24.14 0.92 -13.98
CA ASP A 31 22.79 1.43 -13.78
C ASP A 31 21.81 0.67 -14.68
N LYS A 32 20.88 -0.05 -14.07
CA LYS A 32 19.78 -0.74 -14.78
C LYS A 32 18.97 0.22 -15.67
N LYS A 33 18.76 1.47 -15.21
CA LYS A 33 17.94 2.47 -15.93
C LYS A 33 18.59 2.90 -17.27
N ALA A 34 19.88 2.63 -17.46
CA ALA A 34 20.61 2.90 -18.70
C ALA A 34 20.52 1.75 -19.71
N VAL A 35 19.93 0.59 -19.35
CA VAL A 35 19.83 -0.58 -20.22
C VAL A 35 18.50 -0.55 -20.97
N PRO A 36 18.48 -0.85 -22.29
CA PRO A 36 17.23 -0.97 -23.02
C PRO A 36 16.28 -2.00 -22.39
N PRO A 37 14.98 -1.71 -22.25
CA PRO A 37 14.00 -2.63 -21.63
C PRO A 37 14.02 -4.03 -22.24
N SER A 38 14.14 -4.15 -23.57
CA SER A 38 14.19 -5.45 -24.28
C SER A 38 15.40 -6.30 -23.88
N GLU A 39 16.57 -5.70 -23.71
CA GLU A 39 17.79 -6.39 -23.28
C GLU A 39 17.66 -6.89 -21.84
N PHE A 40 17.20 -6.03 -20.95
CA PHE A 40 16.98 -6.39 -19.55
C PHE A 40 15.92 -7.50 -19.40
N ARG A 41 14.81 -7.44 -20.16
CA ARG A 41 13.79 -8.47 -20.20
C ARG A 41 14.33 -9.81 -20.71
N ALA A 42 15.18 -9.80 -21.73
CA ALA A 42 15.83 -11.01 -22.24
C ALA A 42 16.72 -11.68 -21.18
N GLU A 43 17.46 -10.89 -20.39
CA GLU A 43 18.25 -11.42 -19.26
C GLU A 43 17.36 -12.03 -18.16
N CYS A 44 16.22 -11.41 -17.85
CA CYS A 44 15.26 -11.96 -16.90
C CYS A 44 14.67 -13.29 -17.40
N ARG A 45 14.28 -13.37 -18.66
CA ARG A 45 13.77 -14.61 -19.30
C ARG A 45 14.83 -15.72 -19.26
N ALA A 46 16.08 -15.42 -19.60
CA ALA A 46 17.17 -16.37 -19.53
C ALA A 46 17.45 -16.86 -18.09
N TYR A 47 17.38 -15.96 -17.13
CA TYR A 47 17.51 -16.30 -15.71
C TYR A 47 16.37 -17.22 -15.23
N ALA A 48 15.13 -16.91 -15.60
CA ALA A 48 13.96 -17.74 -15.28
C ALA A 48 14.10 -19.13 -15.90
N GLN A 49 14.45 -19.24 -17.20
CA GLN A 49 14.63 -20.50 -17.90
C GLN A 49 15.69 -21.38 -17.23
N LYS A 50 16.80 -20.80 -16.84
CA LYS A 50 17.85 -21.53 -16.08
C LYS A 50 17.27 -22.20 -14.83
N TRP A 51 16.43 -21.49 -14.07
CA TRP A 51 15.84 -22.05 -12.85
C TRP A 51 14.74 -23.05 -13.11
N VAL A 52 13.98 -22.90 -14.21
CA VAL A 52 13.06 -23.93 -14.69
C VAL A 52 13.78 -25.26 -14.90
N ASP A 53 14.92 -25.23 -15.59
CA ASP A 53 15.71 -26.44 -15.90
C ASP A 53 16.31 -27.05 -14.62
N VAL A 54 16.88 -26.24 -13.74
CA VAL A 54 17.45 -26.72 -12.47
C VAL A 54 16.37 -27.37 -11.60
N GLN A 55 15.23 -26.74 -11.43
CA GLN A 55 14.15 -27.26 -10.60
C GLN A 55 13.54 -28.52 -11.20
N ARG A 56 13.40 -28.60 -12.54
CA ARG A 56 12.93 -29.80 -13.23
C ARG A 56 13.79 -31.00 -12.88
N GLU A 57 15.10 -30.89 -13.00
CA GLU A 57 16.01 -32.00 -12.70
C GLU A 57 16.02 -32.38 -11.22
N GLN A 58 15.91 -31.39 -10.32
CA GLN A 58 15.79 -31.64 -8.88
C GLN A 58 14.50 -32.40 -8.53
N LEU A 59 13.37 -32.00 -9.09
CA LEU A 59 12.08 -32.65 -8.85
C LEU A 59 12.02 -34.07 -9.44
N LYS A 60 12.57 -34.28 -10.64
CA LYS A 60 12.76 -35.62 -11.22
C LYS A 60 13.61 -36.51 -10.31
N ARG A 61 14.71 -35.97 -9.76
CA ARG A 61 15.56 -36.71 -8.81
C ARG A 61 14.79 -37.13 -7.55
N LEU A 62 13.82 -36.34 -7.09
CA LEU A 62 12.93 -36.68 -5.97
C LEU A 62 11.87 -37.73 -6.34
N GLY A 63 11.82 -38.17 -7.58
CA GLY A 63 10.89 -39.19 -8.04
C GLY A 63 9.50 -38.64 -8.40
N ILE A 64 9.35 -37.34 -8.55
CA ILE A 64 8.09 -36.73 -8.98
C ILE A 64 7.87 -37.07 -10.46
N MET A 65 6.80 -37.78 -10.75
CA MET A 65 6.38 -38.13 -12.09
C MET A 65 5.36 -37.13 -12.61
N GLY A 66 5.54 -36.72 -13.87
CA GLY A 66 4.67 -35.77 -14.55
C GLY A 66 5.06 -35.57 -16.00
N ASP A 67 4.30 -34.78 -16.74
CA ASP A 67 4.60 -34.39 -18.11
C ASP A 67 5.69 -33.32 -18.17
N TRP A 68 6.92 -33.72 -17.91
CA TRP A 68 8.09 -32.81 -17.93
C TRP A 68 8.45 -32.32 -19.34
N GLY A 69 7.93 -32.95 -20.36
CA GLY A 69 8.12 -32.56 -21.75
C GLY A 69 7.20 -31.44 -22.20
N ASN A 70 6.07 -31.27 -21.50
CA ASN A 70 5.05 -30.28 -21.83
C ASN A 70 4.54 -29.52 -20.59
N PRO A 71 5.43 -28.82 -19.85
CA PRO A 71 5.05 -28.01 -18.72
C PRO A 71 4.27 -26.79 -19.18
N TYR A 72 3.60 -26.08 -18.25
CA TYR A 72 3.20 -24.70 -18.51
C TYR A 72 4.19 -23.73 -17.83
N LEU A 73 4.56 -22.68 -18.52
CA LEU A 73 5.38 -21.59 -17.99
C LEU A 73 4.66 -20.27 -18.28
N THR A 74 4.46 -19.41 -17.30
CA THR A 74 3.75 -18.14 -17.53
C THR A 74 4.47 -17.22 -18.53
N MET A 75 5.75 -17.47 -18.81
CA MET A 75 6.55 -16.78 -19.85
C MET A 75 6.52 -17.46 -21.23
N GLN A 76 5.73 -18.54 -21.44
CA GLN A 76 5.48 -19.07 -22.78
C GLN A 76 4.57 -18.10 -23.53
N PHE A 77 4.76 -17.99 -24.84
CA PHE A 77 4.07 -16.99 -25.63
C PHE A 77 2.56 -17.20 -25.65
N ASP A 78 2.10 -18.44 -25.74
CA ASP A 78 0.69 -18.81 -25.61
C ASP A 78 0.09 -18.44 -24.23
N SER A 79 0.85 -18.68 -23.17
CA SER A 79 0.45 -18.30 -21.82
C SER A 79 0.39 -16.78 -21.65
N GLU A 80 1.41 -16.04 -22.13
CA GLU A 80 1.43 -14.57 -22.13
C GLU A 80 0.23 -14.00 -22.90
N ALA A 81 -0.11 -14.57 -24.08
CA ALA A 81 -1.27 -14.18 -24.87
C ALA A 81 -2.59 -14.42 -24.12
N THR A 82 -2.74 -15.58 -23.48
CA THR A 82 -3.93 -15.92 -22.70
C THR A 82 -4.08 -14.99 -21.50
N ILE A 83 -3.00 -14.66 -20.77
CA ILE A 83 -3.02 -13.72 -19.66
C ILE A 83 -3.51 -12.34 -20.13
N VAL A 84 -3.02 -11.86 -21.26
CA VAL A 84 -3.47 -10.60 -21.88
C VAL A 84 -4.95 -10.69 -22.26
N ALA A 85 -5.40 -11.80 -22.87
CA ALA A 85 -6.80 -11.98 -23.22
C ALA A 85 -7.72 -11.95 -21.98
N GLU A 86 -7.31 -12.54 -20.86
CA GLU A 86 -8.06 -12.47 -19.61
C GLU A 86 -8.10 -11.02 -19.04
N LEU A 87 -7.02 -10.25 -19.15
CA LEU A 87 -7.01 -8.82 -18.78
C LEU A 87 -7.99 -8.01 -19.65
N MET A 88 -7.99 -8.25 -20.97
CA MET A 88 -8.86 -7.52 -21.89
C MET A 88 -10.33 -7.75 -21.61
N LYS A 89 -10.73 -8.92 -21.11
CA LYS A 89 -12.11 -9.18 -20.67
C LYS A 89 -12.54 -8.23 -19.53
N PHE A 90 -11.64 -7.92 -18.59
CA PHE A 90 -11.92 -6.92 -17.56
C PHE A 90 -12.05 -5.51 -18.17
N ALA A 91 -11.17 -5.16 -19.10
CA ALA A 91 -11.20 -3.85 -19.76
C ALA A 91 -12.48 -3.66 -20.59
N GLU A 92 -12.85 -4.64 -21.40
CA GLU A 92 -14.05 -4.64 -22.25
C GLU A 92 -15.34 -4.58 -21.42
N ALA A 93 -15.38 -5.32 -20.32
CA ALA A 93 -16.50 -5.27 -19.37
C ALA A 93 -16.57 -3.96 -18.56
N GLY A 94 -15.61 -3.04 -18.73
CA GLY A 94 -15.54 -1.80 -17.96
C GLY A 94 -15.08 -2.00 -16.51
N ASN A 95 -14.47 -3.14 -16.21
CA ASN A 95 -14.00 -3.53 -14.88
C ASN A 95 -12.49 -3.38 -14.72
N LEU A 96 -11.89 -2.50 -15.49
CA LEU A 96 -10.52 -2.04 -15.36
C LEU A 96 -10.52 -0.51 -15.39
N TYR A 97 -9.91 0.13 -14.41
CA TYR A 97 -9.82 1.60 -14.37
C TYR A 97 -8.46 2.07 -13.86
N ARG A 98 -8.06 3.27 -14.28
CA ARG A 98 -6.90 3.99 -13.75
C ARG A 98 -7.35 4.96 -12.67
N GLY A 99 -6.68 4.98 -11.53
CA GLY A 99 -6.99 5.89 -10.42
C GLY A 99 -5.76 6.17 -9.58
N SER A 100 -5.80 7.27 -8.82
CA SER A 100 -4.77 7.57 -7.82
C SER A 100 -5.35 7.32 -6.44
N LYS A 101 -4.83 6.33 -5.75
CA LYS A 101 -5.19 5.95 -4.37
C LYS A 101 -3.91 5.61 -3.61
N PRO A 102 -3.90 5.74 -2.28
CA PRO A 102 -2.82 5.19 -1.47
C PRO A 102 -2.74 3.67 -1.66
N VAL A 103 -1.57 3.19 -2.07
CA VAL A 103 -1.28 1.76 -2.23
C VAL A 103 -0.05 1.41 -1.41
N MET A 104 0.07 0.15 -1.01
CA MET A 104 1.30 -0.36 -0.41
C MET A 104 2.44 -0.21 -1.43
N TRP A 105 3.49 0.47 -1.03
CA TRP A 105 4.60 0.85 -1.89
C TRP A 105 5.94 0.53 -1.26
N SER A 106 6.82 -0.09 -2.02
CA SER A 106 8.21 -0.26 -1.62
C SER A 106 9.10 0.84 -2.21
N PRO A 107 9.67 1.72 -1.37
CA PRO A 107 10.63 2.72 -1.85
C PRO A 107 11.96 2.14 -2.36
N VAL A 108 12.29 0.91 -1.98
CA VAL A 108 13.53 0.23 -2.40
C VAL A 108 13.37 -0.43 -3.76
N GLU A 109 12.22 -1.05 -3.99
CA GLU A 109 11.88 -1.65 -5.28
C GLU A 109 11.22 -0.65 -6.24
N GLU A 110 10.82 0.52 -5.76
CA GLU A 110 10.12 1.57 -6.52
C GLU A 110 8.87 1.04 -7.23
N THR A 111 8.04 0.26 -6.52
CA THR A 111 6.83 -0.36 -7.08
C THR A 111 5.72 -0.56 -6.04
N ALA A 112 4.48 -0.62 -6.52
CA ALA A 112 3.35 -1.07 -5.71
C ALA A 112 3.52 -2.56 -5.35
N LEU A 113 2.99 -2.96 -4.19
CA LEU A 113 2.98 -4.33 -3.69
C LEU A 113 1.54 -4.80 -3.48
N ALA A 114 1.30 -6.09 -3.78
CA ALA A 114 0.09 -6.76 -3.33
C ALA A 114 0.20 -7.14 -1.85
N GLU A 115 -0.94 -7.37 -1.19
CA GLU A 115 -0.97 -7.81 0.21
C GLU A 115 -0.18 -9.11 0.44
N ALA A 116 -0.16 -10.03 -0.54
CA ALA A 116 0.61 -11.27 -0.49
C ALA A 116 2.13 -11.07 -0.61
N GLU A 117 2.58 -9.88 -0.99
CA GLU A 117 3.99 -9.49 -1.12
C GLU A 117 4.51 -8.72 0.10
N VAL A 118 3.68 -8.61 1.14
CA VAL A 118 3.99 -7.90 2.38
C VAL A 118 4.05 -8.88 3.54
N GLU A 119 5.10 -8.77 4.33
CA GLU A 119 5.27 -9.49 5.59
C GLU A 119 5.24 -8.49 6.74
N TYR A 120 4.64 -8.88 7.86
CA TYR A 120 4.58 -8.03 9.04
C TYR A 120 5.67 -8.45 10.03
N GLU A 121 6.47 -7.48 10.46
CA GLU A 121 7.55 -7.67 11.42
C GLU A 121 7.31 -6.76 12.63
N ASP A 122 7.57 -7.27 13.83
CA ASP A 122 7.53 -6.45 15.04
C ASP A 122 8.75 -5.55 15.09
N ILE A 123 8.48 -4.24 15.10
CA ILE A 123 9.53 -3.23 15.13
C ILE A 123 9.30 -2.21 16.24
N THR A 124 10.33 -1.46 16.54
CA THR A 124 10.25 -0.27 17.38
C THR A 124 10.34 0.97 16.49
N SER A 125 9.34 1.84 16.59
CA SER A 125 9.26 3.11 15.83
C SER A 125 9.33 4.31 16.75
N THR A 126 9.69 5.45 16.17
CA THR A 126 9.53 6.75 16.80
C THR A 126 8.05 7.09 16.88
N GLN A 127 7.60 7.53 18.05
CA GLN A 127 6.29 8.15 18.24
C GLN A 127 6.46 9.61 18.64
N ILE A 128 5.55 10.46 18.18
CA ILE A 128 5.58 11.90 18.46
C ILE A 128 4.19 12.43 18.79
N ASP A 129 4.12 13.39 19.71
CA ASP A 129 2.94 14.22 19.98
C ASP A 129 3.19 15.64 19.47
N VAL A 130 2.30 16.14 18.60
CA VAL A 130 2.48 17.41 17.89
C VAL A 130 1.28 18.33 18.12
N ALA A 131 1.55 19.58 18.46
CA ALA A 131 0.55 20.62 18.73
C ALA A 131 0.27 21.46 17.49
N PHE A 132 -1.01 21.51 17.08
CA PHE A 132 -1.52 22.36 15.99
C PHE A 132 -2.34 23.50 16.59
N GLU A 133 -1.95 24.75 16.37
CA GLU A 133 -2.69 25.90 16.89
C GLU A 133 -4.06 26.04 16.20
N ILE A 134 -5.12 26.14 17.00
CA ILE A 134 -6.49 26.37 16.55
C ILE A 134 -6.65 27.86 16.27
N THR A 135 -6.94 28.20 15.02
CA THR A 135 -7.07 29.60 14.58
C THR A 135 -8.52 30.06 14.52
N GLU A 136 -9.43 29.12 14.25
CA GLU A 136 -10.87 29.39 14.15
C GLU A 136 -11.65 28.25 14.81
N SER A 137 -12.71 28.59 15.54
CA SER A 137 -13.66 27.61 16.11
C SER A 137 -14.98 28.27 16.46
N PRO A 138 -16.11 27.57 16.35
CA PRO A 138 -17.39 28.02 16.91
C PRO A 138 -17.35 28.08 18.44
N ILE A 139 -16.39 27.42 19.08
CA ILE A 139 -16.16 27.41 20.54
C ILE A 139 -15.04 28.40 20.85
N ALA A 140 -15.38 29.53 21.45
CA ALA A 140 -14.44 30.63 21.69
C ALA A 140 -13.23 30.23 22.54
N GLU A 141 -13.39 29.30 23.48
CA GLU A 141 -12.34 28.80 24.36
C GLU A 141 -11.24 28.03 23.61
N LEU A 142 -11.55 27.47 22.44
CA LEU A 142 -10.58 26.72 21.63
C LEU A 142 -9.69 27.62 20.78
N VAL A 143 -10.09 28.85 20.47
CA VAL A 143 -9.29 29.77 19.65
C VAL A 143 -7.99 30.14 20.38
N GLY A 144 -6.85 29.92 19.74
CA GLY A 144 -5.51 30.07 20.32
C GLY A 144 -5.03 28.91 21.19
N ALA A 145 -5.88 27.89 21.40
CA ALA A 145 -5.47 26.62 21.98
C ALA A 145 -4.82 25.72 20.91
N HIS A 146 -4.36 24.54 21.30
CA HIS A 146 -3.68 23.61 20.39
C HIS A 146 -4.34 22.23 20.39
N ALA A 147 -4.67 21.74 19.22
CA ALA A 147 -5.04 20.33 19.00
C ALA A 147 -3.78 19.47 19.07
N VAL A 148 -3.79 18.40 19.85
CA VAL A 148 -2.67 17.48 19.95
C VAL A 148 -2.96 16.27 19.09
N ILE A 149 -2.10 16.01 18.12
CA ILE A 149 -2.10 14.76 17.34
C ILE A 149 -0.95 13.87 17.76
N TRP A 150 -1.12 12.57 17.63
CA TRP A 150 -0.11 11.57 17.85
C TRP A 150 0.13 10.77 16.56
N THR A 151 1.41 10.45 16.29
CA THR A 151 1.75 9.60 15.15
C THR A 151 3.01 8.79 15.39
N THR A 152 3.08 7.61 14.78
CA THR A 152 4.27 6.74 14.70
C THR A 152 5.00 6.87 13.36
N THR A 153 4.50 7.73 12.49
CA THR A 153 5.08 8.03 11.16
C THR A 153 5.37 9.52 11.01
N PRO A 154 6.39 10.06 11.71
CA PRO A 154 6.68 11.50 11.69
C PRO A 154 6.79 12.10 10.29
N TRP A 155 7.25 11.31 9.32
CA TRP A 155 7.42 11.73 7.94
C TRP A 155 6.12 12.11 7.23
N THR A 156 4.93 11.81 7.77
CA THR A 156 3.67 12.24 7.17
C THR A 156 3.24 13.64 7.62
N ILE A 157 3.84 14.19 8.68
CA ILE A 157 3.54 15.54 9.16
C ILE A 157 3.77 16.63 8.10
N PRO A 158 4.89 16.64 7.34
CA PRO A 158 5.09 17.65 6.30
C PRO A 158 4.06 17.64 5.16
N VAL A 159 3.19 16.66 5.10
CA VAL A 159 2.11 16.56 4.10
C VAL A 159 0.71 16.50 4.73
N ASN A 160 0.60 16.86 6.00
CA ASN A 160 -0.69 16.98 6.71
C ASN A 160 -1.60 18.01 6.04
N GLN A 161 -2.90 17.68 5.88
CA GLN A 161 -3.90 18.56 5.29
C GLN A 161 -5.11 18.86 6.18
N ALA A 162 -5.40 17.98 7.16
CA ALA A 162 -6.55 18.12 8.05
C ALA A 162 -6.29 17.42 9.39
N ILE A 163 -7.23 17.53 10.31
CA ILE A 163 -7.26 16.80 11.59
C ILE A 163 -8.63 16.11 11.68
N ALA A 164 -8.66 14.79 11.88
CA ALA A 164 -9.90 14.06 12.12
C ALA A 164 -10.22 13.97 13.60
N TYR A 165 -11.52 14.02 13.93
CA TYR A 165 -12.06 13.80 15.26
C TYR A 165 -13.18 12.78 15.25
N GLY A 166 -13.36 12.04 16.34
CA GLY A 166 -14.49 11.13 16.51
C GLY A 166 -15.74 11.90 16.97
N PRO A 167 -16.86 11.92 16.22
CA PRO A 167 -18.03 12.73 16.57
C PRO A 167 -18.60 12.44 17.95
N ASP A 168 -18.55 11.18 18.40
CA ASP A 168 -19.08 10.73 19.68
C ASP A 168 -18.05 10.69 20.81
N VAL A 169 -16.79 10.98 20.52
CA VAL A 169 -15.70 11.02 21.51
C VAL A 169 -15.82 12.29 22.38
N GLU A 170 -15.60 12.13 23.68
CA GLU A 170 -15.52 13.26 24.62
C GLU A 170 -14.14 13.88 24.57
N TYR A 171 -14.06 15.20 24.40
CA TYR A 171 -12.83 15.97 24.37
C TYR A 171 -12.78 16.98 25.50
N VAL A 172 -11.57 17.27 25.96
CA VAL A 172 -11.27 18.25 26.99
C VAL A 172 -10.22 19.24 26.52
N LEU A 173 -10.38 20.50 26.92
CA LEU A 173 -9.36 21.53 26.79
C LEU A 173 -8.62 21.65 28.11
N TRP A 174 -7.43 21.09 28.17
CA TRP A 174 -6.61 20.99 29.38
C TRP A 174 -5.50 22.05 29.42
N ALA A 175 -5.22 22.60 30.60
CA ALA A 175 -4.13 23.56 30.78
C ALA A 175 -2.79 22.83 30.94
N ASP A 176 -1.84 23.06 30.04
CA ASP A 176 -0.48 22.52 30.11
C ASP A 176 0.33 23.23 31.22
N ALA A 177 0.07 22.79 32.45
CA ALA A 177 0.81 23.28 33.62
C ALA A 177 2.24 22.69 33.71
N LEU A 178 2.54 21.60 32.96
CA LEU A 178 3.85 20.94 32.95
C LEU A 178 4.90 21.77 32.21
N GLY A 179 4.52 22.53 31.19
CA GLY A 179 5.39 23.55 30.60
C GLY A 179 5.90 24.57 31.64
N ILE A 180 5.05 24.90 32.60
CA ILE A 180 5.40 25.78 33.74
C ILE A 180 6.31 25.07 34.74
N ALA A 181 6.06 23.80 35.06
CA ALA A 181 6.86 23.01 35.99
C ALA A 181 8.28 22.72 35.47
N ARG A 182 8.43 22.43 34.19
CA ARG A 182 9.75 22.29 33.53
C ARG A 182 10.58 23.59 33.60
N PHE A 183 9.94 24.73 33.54
CA PHE A 183 10.58 26.02 33.71
C PHE A 183 11.07 26.25 35.15
N LEU A 184 10.24 25.95 36.13
CA LEU A 184 10.55 26.13 37.53
C LEU A 184 11.64 25.18 38.05
N SER A 185 11.80 24.01 37.43
CA SER A 185 12.82 23.01 37.78
C SER A 185 14.21 23.26 37.17
N GLY A 186 14.36 24.27 36.33
CA GLY A 186 15.65 24.65 35.74
C GLY A 186 16.20 23.70 34.70
N THR A 187 15.42 22.68 34.24
CA THR A 187 15.84 21.68 33.24
C THR A 187 15.56 22.11 31.79
N GLY A 188 14.94 23.27 31.59
CA GLY A 188 14.62 23.81 30.26
C GLY A 188 15.31 25.13 29.98
N ASN A 189 16.17 25.17 28.99
CA ASN A 189 17.05 26.29 28.66
C ASN A 189 16.41 27.40 27.81
N LYS A 190 15.08 27.61 27.84
CA LYS A 190 14.42 28.73 27.12
C LYS A 190 13.31 29.35 27.97
N MET A 191 13.22 30.68 27.90
CA MET A 191 12.21 31.50 28.57
C MET A 191 10.79 31.04 28.26
N PRO A 192 9.86 31.09 29.24
CA PRO A 192 8.46 30.74 28.99
C PRO A 192 7.87 31.75 28.00
N VAL A 193 7.11 31.23 27.04
CA VAL A 193 6.11 32.05 26.36
C VAL A 193 5.11 32.47 27.43
N ALA A 194 4.95 33.77 27.63
CA ALA A 194 4.03 34.31 28.62
C ALA A 194 2.60 33.87 28.28
N GLY A 195 2.05 32.91 29.04
CA GLY A 195 0.69 32.42 28.89
C GLY A 195 0.59 30.90 29.11
N THR A 196 -0.49 30.48 29.76
CA THR A 196 -0.82 29.06 29.89
C THR A 196 -1.19 28.49 28.53
N ARG A 197 -0.51 27.46 28.08
CA ARG A 197 -0.87 26.73 26.85
C ARG A 197 -2.04 25.81 27.17
N TYR A 198 -3.05 25.79 26.29
CA TYR A 198 -4.20 24.88 26.40
C TYR A 198 -4.13 23.84 25.30
N LEU A 199 -4.35 22.58 25.66
CA LEU A 199 -4.27 21.42 24.78
C LEU A 199 -5.62 20.73 24.68
N LEU A 200 -6.10 20.50 23.44
CA LEU A 200 -7.31 19.76 23.13
C LEU A 200 -6.95 18.29 22.89
N ILE A 201 -7.53 17.40 23.70
CA ILE A 201 -7.25 15.96 23.70
C ILE A 201 -8.55 15.22 24.02
N ALA A 202 -8.73 13.99 23.53
CA ALA A 202 -9.81 13.12 24.00
C ALA A 202 -9.64 12.79 25.49
N GLU A 203 -10.71 12.98 26.25
CA GLU A 203 -10.67 12.81 27.70
C GLU A 203 -10.16 11.42 28.15
N PRO A 204 -10.59 10.30 27.52
CA PRO A 204 -10.10 8.97 27.89
C PRO A 204 -8.58 8.79 27.72
N LEU A 205 -7.95 9.56 26.84
CA LEU A 205 -6.52 9.45 26.50
C LEU A 205 -5.62 10.46 27.22
N LEU A 206 -6.20 11.36 28.02
CA LEU A 206 -5.44 12.41 28.69
C LEU A 206 -4.35 11.85 29.62
N LEU A 207 -4.64 10.81 30.39
CA LEU A 207 -3.66 10.25 31.33
C LEU A 207 -2.50 9.58 30.59
N GLU A 208 -2.79 8.85 29.53
CA GLU A 208 -1.77 8.22 28.68
C GLU A 208 -0.88 9.28 28.01
N PHE A 209 -1.48 10.35 27.51
CA PHE A 209 -0.73 11.49 26.96
C PHE A 209 0.20 12.12 28.01
N LEU A 210 -0.29 12.34 29.24
CA LEU A 210 0.52 12.89 30.33
C LEU A 210 1.68 11.97 30.73
N ASP A 211 1.46 10.67 30.74
CA ASP A 211 2.52 9.68 30.99
C ASP A 211 3.60 9.72 29.89
N ARG A 212 3.22 9.83 28.61
CA ARG A 212 4.17 9.94 27.48
C ARG A 212 4.96 11.23 27.47
N THR A 213 4.34 12.34 27.85
CA THR A 213 4.98 13.67 27.81
C THR A 213 5.80 13.97 29.06
N ASN A 214 5.75 13.11 30.08
CA ASN A 214 6.35 13.34 31.40
C ASN A 214 7.78 12.78 31.53
N ASP A 215 8.63 12.98 30.51
CA ASP A 215 10.02 12.53 30.50
C ASP A 215 10.82 13.03 31.71
N GLY A 216 11.01 12.15 32.70
CA GLY A 216 12.02 12.30 33.76
C GLY A 216 11.67 13.24 34.92
N ILE A 217 10.52 13.88 34.93
CA ILE A 217 9.97 14.46 36.15
C ILE A 217 9.20 13.32 36.83
N GLY A 218 9.87 12.67 37.79
CA GLY A 218 9.29 11.57 38.55
C GLY A 218 7.85 11.89 38.92
N ARG A 219 6.94 10.90 38.83
CA ARG A 219 5.57 10.99 39.34
C ARG A 219 5.62 11.75 40.64
N LEU A 220 5.07 12.96 40.68
CA LEU A 220 4.81 13.62 41.97
C LEU A 220 3.95 12.60 42.72
N PRO A 221 4.46 11.99 43.82
CA PRO A 221 3.70 11.01 44.57
C PRO A 221 2.42 11.69 45.05
N GLY A 222 1.28 11.30 44.51
CA GLY A 222 -0.02 11.86 44.89
C GLY A 222 -0.61 12.92 43.97
N ALA A 223 -0.11 13.07 42.73
CA ALA A 223 -0.80 13.87 41.71
C ALA A 223 -2.00 13.15 41.10
N GLY A 224 -2.88 12.64 41.96
CA GLY A 224 -4.28 12.66 41.64
C GLY A 224 -4.70 14.12 41.52
N LEU A 225 -5.64 14.44 40.65
CA LEU A 225 -6.19 15.78 40.39
C LEU A 225 -6.67 16.56 41.66
N GLU A 226 -6.44 16.05 42.87
CA GLU A 226 -6.90 16.52 44.17
C GLU A 226 -5.89 17.42 44.91
N HIS A 227 -4.67 17.65 44.39
CA HIS A 227 -3.57 18.27 45.17
C HIS A 227 -3.15 19.67 44.75
N PHE A 228 -3.85 20.32 43.82
CA PHE A 228 -3.69 21.75 43.61
C PHE A 228 -4.72 22.49 44.50
N GLY A 229 -4.25 23.06 45.60
CA GLY A 229 -5.07 23.87 46.48
C GLY A 229 -5.72 25.04 45.75
N ASP A 230 -7.01 25.14 45.82
CA ASP A 230 -8.06 25.81 45.09
C ASP A 230 -8.55 24.98 43.89
N PRO A 231 -9.88 24.82 43.69
CA PRO A 231 -10.42 24.12 42.56
C PRO A 231 -10.25 24.94 41.27
N VAL A 232 -9.02 25.04 40.77
CA VAL A 232 -8.78 25.42 39.39
C VAL A 232 -9.45 24.29 38.60
N GLN A 233 -10.54 24.63 37.92
CA GLN A 233 -11.18 23.65 37.03
C GLN A 233 -10.08 23.22 36.05
N PRO A 234 -9.64 21.94 36.04
CA PRO A 234 -8.51 21.49 35.20
C PRO A 234 -8.83 21.62 33.73
N PHE A 235 -10.10 21.78 33.39
CA PHE A 235 -10.59 21.88 32.00
C PHE A 235 -11.21 23.26 31.78
N LYS A 236 -10.74 23.95 30.76
CA LYS A 236 -11.32 25.23 30.30
C LYS A 236 -12.57 24.99 29.45
N TRP A 237 -12.67 23.80 28.81
CA TRP A 237 -13.81 23.36 28.04
C TRP A 237 -13.89 21.82 28.05
N ARG A 238 -15.09 21.30 27.92
CA ARG A 238 -15.40 19.88 27.74
C ARG A 238 -16.62 19.75 26.82
N GLY A 239 -16.59 18.82 25.86
CA GLY A 239 -17.70 18.56 24.96
C GLY A 239 -17.46 17.37 24.07
N LYS A 240 -18.43 17.08 23.21
CA LYS A 240 -18.32 16.02 22.23
C LYS A 240 -17.54 16.44 20.99
N GLY A 241 -16.98 15.46 20.27
CA GLY A 241 -16.34 15.71 19.00
C GLY A 241 -17.25 16.42 18.00
N SER A 242 -18.56 16.11 17.98
CA SER A 242 -19.54 16.82 17.13
C SER A 242 -19.55 18.33 17.33
N ASP A 243 -19.18 18.83 18.51
CA ASP A 243 -19.10 20.26 18.80
C ASP A 243 -17.90 20.92 18.11
N LEU A 244 -16.89 20.14 17.70
CA LEU A 244 -15.69 20.63 17.01
C LEU A 244 -15.90 20.94 15.52
N ALA A 245 -17.10 20.67 14.98
CA ALA A 245 -17.42 20.96 13.59
C ALA A 245 -17.18 22.44 13.25
N GLY A 246 -16.48 22.72 12.15
CA GLY A 246 -16.11 24.08 11.75
C GLY A 246 -14.86 24.65 12.44
N THR A 247 -14.18 23.86 13.29
CA THR A 247 -12.89 24.24 13.84
C THR A 247 -11.80 24.11 12.78
N VAL A 248 -10.83 25.04 12.81
CA VAL A 248 -9.69 25.09 11.89
C VAL A 248 -8.41 25.31 12.68
N ALA A 249 -7.40 24.54 12.36
CA ALA A 249 -6.04 24.73 12.88
C ALA A 249 -5.09 25.24 11.78
N ARG A 250 -3.89 25.64 12.17
CA ARG A 250 -2.79 25.92 11.24
C ARG A 250 -1.66 24.92 11.42
N HIS A 251 -0.99 24.64 10.32
CA HIS A 251 0.15 23.73 10.33
C HIS A 251 1.30 24.29 11.18
N PRO A 252 2.01 23.48 12.00
CA PRO A 252 3.15 23.97 12.79
C PRO A 252 4.21 24.72 11.97
N MET A 253 4.42 24.28 10.73
CA MET A 253 5.37 24.89 9.79
C MET A 253 4.74 25.98 8.90
N HIS A 254 3.63 26.61 9.31
CA HIS A 254 2.90 27.61 8.51
C HIS A 254 3.76 28.81 8.06
N HIS A 255 4.85 29.10 8.77
CA HIS A 255 5.80 30.13 8.43
C HIS A 255 6.54 29.89 7.09
N LEU A 256 6.55 28.64 6.58
CA LEU A 256 7.12 28.31 5.27
C LEU A 256 6.27 28.82 4.10
N GLY A 257 5.02 29.23 4.33
CA GLY A 257 4.12 29.69 3.27
C GLY A 257 3.56 28.54 2.42
N GLY A 258 3.07 28.85 1.21
CA GLY A 258 2.61 27.89 0.22
C GLY A 258 1.63 26.86 0.76
N PHE A 259 1.96 25.57 0.65
CA PHE A 259 1.17 24.47 1.17
C PHE A 259 0.90 24.60 2.69
N TYR A 260 1.89 25.07 3.45
CA TYR A 260 1.82 25.14 4.92
C TYR A 260 0.97 26.30 5.43
N ALA A 261 0.74 27.33 4.63
CA ALA A 261 -0.14 28.47 4.96
C ALA A 261 -1.63 28.12 4.83
N LYS A 262 -1.97 27.02 4.14
CA LYS A 262 -3.37 26.59 4.00
C LYS A 262 -3.96 26.17 5.34
N PRO A 263 -5.28 26.41 5.57
CA PRO A 263 -5.95 25.98 6.79
C PRO A 263 -5.97 24.45 6.93
N ARG A 264 -6.03 23.99 8.18
CA ARG A 264 -6.18 22.56 8.54
C ARG A 264 -7.56 22.37 9.17
N PRO A 265 -8.60 22.04 8.37
CA PRO A 265 -9.94 21.86 8.89
C PRO A 265 -10.03 20.62 9.77
N PHE A 266 -10.93 20.67 10.76
CA PHE A 266 -11.34 19.51 11.54
C PHE A 266 -12.43 18.76 10.78
N LEU A 267 -12.27 17.44 10.63
CA LEU A 267 -13.17 16.58 9.87
C LEU A 267 -13.72 15.45 10.75
N PRO A 268 -15.04 15.13 10.67
CA PRO A 268 -15.60 14.01 11.41
C PRO A 268 -15.16 12.69 10.78
N GLY A 269 -14.55 11.79 11.58
CA GLY A 269 -14.10 10.47 11.14
C GLY A 269 -14.57 9.38 12.09
N ASP A 270 -15.40 8.45 11.60
CA ASP A 270 -15.93 7.34 12.39
C ASP A 270 -14.86 6.31 12.78
N PHE A 271 -13.72 6.33 12.09
CA PHE A 271 -12.54 5.49 12.39
C PHE A 271 -11.69 6.00 13.57
N VAL A 272 -11.96 7.21 14.08
CA VAL A 272 -11.22 7.74 15.22
C VAL A 272 -11.61 7.01 16.48
N THR A 273 -10.64 6.32 17.10
CA THR A 273 -10.82 5.55 18.34
C THR A 273 -10.13 6.22 19.52
N THR A 274 -10.36 5.68 20.70
CA THR A 274 -9.72 6.09 21.96
C THR A 274 -8.88 4.96 22.56
N ASP A 275 -8.36 4.06 21.72
CA ASP A 275 -7.51 2.94 22.16
C ASP A 275 -6.05 3.35 22.34
N SER A 276 -5.61 4.40 21.64
CA SER A 276 -4.26 4.95 21.72
C SER A 276 -4.20 6.39 21.15
N GLY A 277 -3.10 7.09 21.39
CA GLY A 277 -2.84 8.40 20.82
C GLY A 277 -3.45 9.54 21.63
N THR A 278 -4.21 10.42 20.97
CA THR A 278 -4.81 11.64 21.56
C THR A 278 -6.30 11.80 21.21
N GLY A 279 -6.86 10.89 20.39
CA GLY A 279 -8.22 11.00 19.88
C GLY A 279 -8.41 12.05 18.78
N LEU A 280 -7.33 12.70 18.37
CA LEU A 280 -7.25 13.57 17.19
C LEU A 280 -6.23 12.98 16.23
N VAL A 281 -6.64 12.73 14.99
CA VAL A 281 -5.80 12.07 13.98
C VAL A 281 -5.40 13.08 12.92
N HIS A 282 -4.09 13.23 12.67
CA HIS A 282 -3.65 14.03 11.54
C HIS A 282 -3.94 13.31 10.24
N MET A 283 -4.38 14.05 9.22
CA MET A 283 -4.81 13.50 7.94
C MET A 283 -3.83 13.84 6.84
N SER A 284 -3.38 12.81 6.13
CA SER A 284 -2.46 12.90 4.99
C SER A 284 -2.98 12.03 3.84
N PRO A 285 -3.81 12.58 2.93
CA PRO A 285 -4.53 11.79 1.92
C PRO A 285 -3.63 11.01 0.96
N ASP A 286 -2.34 11.32 0.93
CA ASP A 286 -1.35 10.56 0.14
C ASP A 286 -0.93 9.24 0.80
N HIS A 287 -1.15 9.07 2.12
CA HIS A 287 -0.46 8.05 2.92
C HIS A 287 -1.37 7.20 3.83
N GLY A 288 -2.68 7.29 3.65
CA GLY A 288 -3.66 6.48 4.37
C GLY A 288 -4.95 6.35 3.58
N GLU A 289 -5.62 5.19 3.63
CA GLU A 289 -6.87 4.96 2.90
C GLU A 289 -8.03 5.76 3.52
N ASP A 290 -8.18 5.72 4.84
CA ASP A 290 -9.18 6.52 5.56
C ASP A 290 -8.92 8.02 5.39
N ASP A 291 -7.65 8.44 5.45
CA ASP A 291 -7.22 9.81 5.17
C ASP A 291 -7.65 10.26 3.78
N PHE A 292 -7.40 9.42 2.78
CA PHE A 292 -7.74 9.68 1.38
C PHE A 292 -9.24 9.84 1.19
N LEU A 293 -10.04 8.91 1.72
CA LEU A 293 -11.49 8.93 1.57
C LEU A 293 -12.12 10.15 2.25
N LEU A 294 -11.74 10.40 3.51
CA LEU A 294 -12.28 11.53 4.27
C LEU A 294 -11.85 12.88 3.69
N CYS A 295 -10.58 13.03 3.32
CA CYS A 295 -10.06 14.26 2.72
C CYS A 295 -10.74 14.56 1.37
N ARG A 296 -10.86 13.57 0.48
CA ARG A 296 -11.53 13.75 -0.81
C ARG A 296 -13.02 14.09 -0.69
N ALA A 297 -13.71 13.47 0.24
CA ALA A 297 -15.11 13.81 0.52
C ALA A 297 -15.29 15.29 0.95
N ASN A 298 -14.20 15.91 1.45
CA ASN A 298 -14.16 17.31 1.87
C ASN A 298 -13.36 18.23 0.89
N GLY A 299 -13.08 17.78 -0.34
CA GLY A 299 -12.42 18.58 -1.37
C GLY A 299 -10.92 18.77 -1.18
N LEU A 300 -10.27 17.94 -0.36
CA LEU A 300 -8.82 17.94 -0.16
C LEU A 300 -8.20 16.80 -1.00
N GLU A 301 -7.43 17.17 -2.00
CA GLU A 301 -6.81 16.21 -2.92
C GLU A 301 -5.35 15.87 -2.51
N PRO A 302 -4.85 14.67 -2.87
CA PRO A 302 -3.45 14.31 -2.68
C PRO A 302 -2.49 15.32 -3.31
N VAL A 303 -1.32 15.48 -2.68
CA VAL A 303 -0.29 16.44 -3.14
C VAL A 303 0.91 15.77 -3.81
N PHE A 304 1.00 14.44 -3.77
CA PHE A 304 2.04 13.64 -4.42
C PHE A 304 3.47 14.10 -4.06
N ALA A 305 3.68 14.42 -2.79
CA ALA A 305 4.95 14.97 -2.33
C ALA A 305 6.08 13.95 -2.23
N VAL A 306 5.75 12.67 -1.94
CA VAL A 306 6.73 11.59 -1.79
C VAL A 306 6.86 10.82 -3.10
N MET A 307 8.10 10.74 -3.62
CA MET A 307 8.46 10.11 -4.89
C MET A 307 8.60 8.58 -4.75
N ALA A 308 8.90 7.92 -5.88
CA ALA A 308 8.99 6.46 -5.93
C ALA A 308 10.05 5.87 -4.99
N ASP A 309 11.18 6.55 -4.82
CA ASP A 309 12.29 6.16 -3.94
C ASP A 309 12.07 6.53 -2.46
N GLY A 310 10.88 7.05 -2.14
CA GLY A 310 10.51 7.47 -0.80
C GLY A 310 11.08 8.82 -0.38
N ARG A 311 11.65 9.60 -1.29
CA ARG A 311 12.10 10.96 -0.99
C ARG A 311 10.99 11.96 -1.30
N TYR A 312 11.02 13.10 -0.61
CA TYR A 312 10.21 14.23 -1.02
C TYR A 312 10.69 14.75 -2.38
N ARG A 313 9.77 15.19 -3.23
CA ARG A 313 10.11 15.84 -4.51
C ARG A 313 10.90 17.12 -4.23
N ASP A 314 11.85 17.43 -5.13
CA ASP A 314 12.84 18.51 -4.92
C ASP A 314 12.26 19.92 -4.78
N ASP A 315 11.05 20.15 -5.31
CA ASP A 315 10.32 21.42 -5.25
C ASP A 315 9.36 21.52 -4.04
N TRP A 316 9.39 20.54 -3.10
CA TRP A 316 8.55 20.58 -1.93
C TRP A 316 9.02 21.66 -0.94
N GLU A 317 8.11 22.56 -0.55
CA GLU A 317 8.46 23.78 0.21
C GLU A 317 9.24 23.49 1.51
N TRP A 318 9.00 22.35 2.15
CA TRP A 318 9.70 21.95 3.38
C TRP A 318 11.20 21.75 3.16
N LEU A 319 11.63 21.38 1.96
CA LEU A 319 13.05 21.18 1.66
C LEU A 319 13.84 22.49 1.59
N GLY A 320 13.15 23.62 1.40
CA GLY A 320 13.75 24.94 1.23
C GLY A 320 14.45 25.11 -0.11
N ALA A 321 14.60 26.38 -0.50
CA ALA A 321 15.41 26.77 -1.68
C ALA A 321 16.81 27.17 -1.18
N GLY A 322 17.84 26.41 -1.52
CA GLY A 322 19.21 26.79 -1.20
C GLY A 322 20.23 25.68 -1.27
N ASP A 323 21.50 26.05 -1.17
CA ASP A 323 22.64 25.13 -1.13
C ASP A 323 22.47 24.12 -0.01
N LEU A 324 22.74 22.85 -0.35
CA LEU A 324 22.62 21.71 0.53
C LEU A 324 23.69 21.79 1.64
N ASP A 325 23.38 22.49 2.73
CA ASP A 325 24.07 22.24 3.98
C ASP A 325 23.82 20.78 4.45
N GLU A 326 24.49 20.37 5.49
CA GLU A 326 24.37 19.00 6.00
C GLU A 326 22.93 18.69 6.45
N TYR A 327 22.20 19.67 6.94
CA TYR A 327 20.82 19.58 7.36
C TYR A 327 19.83 19.45 6.18
N GLY A 328 20.05 20.18 5.09
CA GLY A 328 19.29 20.02 3.84
C GLY A 328 19.49 18.64 3.20
N LYS A 329 20.66 18.03 3.36
CA LYS A 329 20.90 16.64 2.93
C LYS A 329 20.10 15.61 3.73
N GLU A 330 19.94 15.82 5.04
CA GLU A 330 19.14 14.94 5.91
C GLU A 330 17.66 14.95 5.51
N ARG A 331 17.08 16.12 5.18
CA ARG A 331 15.70 16.24 4.69
C ARG A 331 15.44 15.55 3.36
N ARG A 332 16.48 15.29 2.57
CA ARG A 332 16.41 14.62 1.25
C ARG A 332 16.61 13.11 1.32
N ARG A 333 16.64 12.52 2.52
CA ARG A 333 16.67 11.07 2.68
C ARG A 333 15.30 10.46 2.44
N SER A 334 15.29 9.16 2.14
CA SER A 334 14.04 8.40 2.03
C SER A 334 13.31 8.35 3.39
N VAL A 335 12.00 8.47 3.36
CA VAL A 335 11.12 8.45 4.55
C VAL A 335 11.17 7.15 5.35
N ILE A 336 11.68 6.05 4.76
CA ILE A 336 11.87 4.79 5.49
C ILE A 336 13.17 4.75 6.32
N ASN A 337 14.01 5.77 6.19
CA ASN A 337 15.30 5.82 6.87
C ASN A 337 15.09 6.10 8.37
N LYS A 338 15.68 5.27 9.24
CA LYS A 338 15.51 5.40 10.69
C LYS A 338 15.96 6.76 11.24
N PRO A 339 17.17 7.29 10.92
CA PRO A 339 17.58 8.63 11.35
C PRO A 339 16.66 9.76 10.91
N PHE A 340 16.00 9.63 9.75
CA PHE A 340 15.06 10.61 9.25
C PHE A 340 13.84 10.79 10.17
N ASN A 341 13.36 9.70 10.76
CA ASN A 341 12.20 9.67 11.64
C ASN A 341 12.55 9.76 13.14
N SER A 342 13.83 9.74 13.50
CA SER A 342 14.23 9.71 14.92
C SER A 342 13.85 11.00 15.65
N PRO A 343 13.84 10.99 16.99
CA PRO A 343 13.65 12.21 17.81
C PRO A 343 14.65 13.33 17.48
N GLU A 344 15.84 12.97 16.99
CA GLU A 344 16.88 13.91 16.54
C GLU A 344 16.83 14.16 15.02
N GLY A 345 15.89 13.55 14.32
CA GLY A 345 15.72 13.69 12.88
C GLY A 345 15.19 15.07 12.47
N PRO A 346 15.25 15.39 11.16
CA PRO A 346 14.94 16.72 10.66
C PRO A 346 13.51 17.18 10.97
N ILE A 347 12.54 16.27 10.93
CA ILE A 347 11.13 16.60 11.19
C ILE A 347 10.91 16.97 12.65
N CYS A 348 11.41 16.16 13.57
CA CYS A 348 11.31 16.43 15.00
C CYS A 348 12.09 17.71 15.37
N SER A 349 13.21 17.96 14.70
CA SER A 349 13.99 19.18 14.90
C SER A 349 13.22 20.44 14.49
N ASP A 350 12.59 20.42 13.30
CA ASP A 350 11.78 21.53 12.81
C ASP A 350 10.53 21.77 13.65
N LEU A 351 9.85 20.69 14.07
CA LEU A 351 8.70 20.79 14.97
C LEU A 351 9.09 21.34 16.35
N ARG A 352 10.29 21.00 16.84
CA ARG A 352 10.84 21.53 18.10
C ARG A 352 11.15 23.02 17.96
N GLU A 353 11.76 23.43 16.86
CA GLU A 353 12.04 24.85 16.57
C GLU A 353 10.74 25.66 16.44
N ALA A 354 9.71 25.09 15.81
CA ALA A 354 8.37 25.68 15.73
C ALA A 354 7.62 25.69 17.08
N GLY A 355 8.19 25.08 18.15
CA GLY A 355 7.54 24.96 19.44
C GLY A 355 6.33 24.04 19.46
N ALA A 356 6.20 23.17 18.47
CA ALA A 356 5.04 22.29 18.25
C ALA A 356 5.26 20.85 18.73
N LEU A 357 6.50 20.40 18.88
CA LEU A 357 6.82 19.07 19.38
C LEU A 357 6.62 19.01 20.89
N LEU A 358 5.68 18.19 21.36
CA LEU A 358 5.38 18.00 22.77
C LEU A 358 6.15 16.81 23.36
N SER A 359 6.23 15.71 22.62
CA SER A 359 7.04 14.55 22.97
C SER A 359 7.60 13.87 21.72
N ALA A 360 8.70 13.14 21.89
CA ALA A 360 9.26 12.24 20.89
C ALA A 360 10.05 11.15 21.60
N SER A 361 9.78 9.87 21.29
CA SER A 361 10.51 8.72 21.83
C SER A 361 10.64 7.60 20.78
N ASP A 362 11.69 6.79 20.91
CA ASP A 362 12.01 5.66 20.00
C ASP A 362 11.67 4.32 20.68
N ASP A 363 10.48 4.17 21.25
CA ASP A 363 10.10 3.03 22.08
C ASP A 363 8.77 2.37 21.72
N TYR A 364 8.05 2.87 20.71
CA TYR A 364 6.75 2.33 20.32
C TYR A 364 6.91 1.02 19.55
N GLN A 365 6.46 -0.08 20.18
CA GLN A 365 6.50 -1.42 19.59
C GLN A 365 5.19 -1.72 18.88
N HIS A 366 5.28 -2.10 17.61
CA HIS A 366 4.13 -2.50 16.81
C HIS A 366 4.54 -3.37 15.64
N SER A 367 3.56 -4.06 15.07
CA SER A 367 3.71 -4.81 13.83
C SER A 367 3.68 -3.85 12.64
N TYR A 368 4.67 -3.93 11.74
CA TYR A 368 4.81 -3.01 10.60
C TYR A 368 5.04 -3.76 9.28
N PRO A 369 4.43 -3.33 8.17
CA PRO A 369 4.57 -3.99 6.89
C PRO A 369 5.97 -3.79 6.28
N HIS A 370 6.54 -4.89 5.80
CA HIS A 370 7.83 -4.94 5.10
C HIS A 370 7.67 -5.65 3.76
N SER A 371 8.41 -5.23 2.75
CA SER A 371 8.50 -5.98 1.50
C SER A 371 9.06 -7.37 1.76
N TRP A 372 8.35 -8.39 1.28
CA TRP A 372 8.80 -9.78 1.42
C TRP A 372 10.17 -10.04 0.80
N ARG A 373 10.58 -9.22 -0.17
CA ARG A 373 11.82 -9.40 -0.94
C ARG A 373 13.00 -8.64 -0.39
N SER A 374 12.90 -7.32 -0.26
CA SER A 374 14.00 -6.48 0.25
C SER A 374 14.06 -6.44 1.77
N LYS A 375 12.98 -6.86 2.45
CA LYS A 375 12.80 -6.69 3.90
C LYS A 375 12.82 -5.21 4.33
N ALA A 376 12.65 -4.30 3.39
CA ALA A 376 12.53 -2.88 3.67
C ALA A 376 11.11 -2.50 4.09
N LYS A 377 10.98 -1.44 4.86
CA LYS A 377 9.68 -0.88 5.27
C LYS A 377 8.85 -0.50 4.05
N VAL A 378 7.59 -0.85 4.09
CA VAL A 378 6.57 -0.44 3.12
C VAL A 378 5.96 0.88 3.59
N ILE A 379 5.59 1.74 2.66
CA ILE A 379 4.80 2.95 2.92
C ILE A 379 3.47 2.86 2.16
N TYR A 380 2.46 3.62 2.59
CA TYR A 380 1.34 3.94 1.73
C TYR A 380 1.71 5.16 0.87
N ARG A 381 1.49 5.06 -0.44
CA ARG A 381 1.80 6.14 -1.38
C ARG A 381 0.69 6.29 -2.40
N CYS A 382 0.10 7.48 -2.48
CA CYS A 382 -0.84 7.81 -3.54
C CYS A 382 -0.08 7.97 -4.87
N THR A 383 -0.48 7.18 -5.86
CA THR A 383 0.12 7.20 -7.19
C THR A 383 -0.88 6.64 -8.21
N PRO A 384 -0.84 7.08 -9.47
CA PRO A 384 -1.68 6.49 -10.51
C PRO A 384 -1.39 5.01 -10.67
N GLN A 385 -2.43 4.19 -10.56
CA GLN A 385 -2.37 2.74 -10.69
C GLN A 385 -3.58 2.22 -11.48
N TRP A 386 -3.51 0.95 -11.92
CA TRP A 386 -4.60 0.25 -12.55
C TRP A 386 -5.25 -0.71 -11.58
N PHE A 387 -6.58 -0.67 -11.53
CA PHE A 387 -7.36 -1.44 -10.56
C PHE A 387 -8.47 -2.22 -11.23
N VAL A 388 -8.76 -3.40 -10.66
CA VAL A 388 -10.04 -4.09 -10.82
C VAL A 388 -10.93 -3.72 -9.62
N PRO A 389 -12.09 -3.09 -9.87
CA PRO A 389 -13.00 -2.69 -8.79
C PRO A 389 -13.67 -3.91 -8.16
N MET A 390 -13.71 -3.95 -6.82
CA MET A 390 -14.38 -5.03 -6.09
C MET A 390 -15.90 -4.81 -5.97
N ASP A 391 -16.35 -3.55 -5.91
CA ASP A 391 -17.73 -3.18 -5.58
C ASP A 391 -18.50 -2.48 -6.72
N LYS A 392 -17.91 -2.41 -7.90
CA LYS A 392 -18.61 -1.94 -9.10
C LYS A 392 -19.55 -3.03 -9.62
N GLU A 393 -20.76 -2.66 -10.03
CA GLU A 393 -21.69 -3.60 -10.66
C GLU A 393 -21.11 -4.20 -11.94
N LEU A 394 -21.21 -5.52 -12.04
CA LEU A 394 -20.80 -6.29 -13.21
C LEU A 394 -22.00 -6.46 -14.17
N GLY A 395 -21.72 -6.58 -15.44
CA GLY A 395 -22.73 -7.04 -16.40
C GLY A 395 -23.33 -8.38 -15.94
N GLY A 396 -24.67 -8.42 -15.79
CA GLY A 396 -25.37 -9.60 -15.28
C GLY A 396 -25.72 -9.57 -13.79
N GLY A 397 -25.42 -8.45 -13.10
CA GLY A 397 -25.80 -8.18 -11.71
C GLY A 397 -24.75 -8.59 -10.68
N GLY A 398 -24.78 -7.91 -9.56
CA GLY A 398 -23.82 -8.08 -8.45
C GLY A 398 -22.44 -7.47 -8.75
N THR A 399 -21.58 -7.52 -7.76
CA THR A 399 -20.20 -7.01 -7.82
C THR A 399 -19.21 -8.17 -7.87
N LEU A 400 -17.94 -7.90 -8.17
CA LEU A 400 -16.91 -8.94 -8.12
C LEU A 400 -16.82 -9.55 -6.71
N ARG A 401 -16.88 -8.71 -5.67
CA ARG A 401 -16.92 -9.17 -4.27
C ARG A 401 -18.12 -10.08 -3.99
N SER A 402 -19.33 -9.64 -4.31
CA SER A 402 -20.54 -10.42 -4.02
C SER A 402 -20.55 -11.75 -4.79
N ARG A 403 -20.06 -11.77 -6.01
CA ARG A 403 -19.93 -12.97 -6.83
C ARG A 403 -18.90 -13.95 -6.25
N ALA A 404 -17.71 -13.46 -5.90
CA ALA A 404 -16.68 -14.29 -5.28
C ALA A 404 -17.16 -14.86 -3.94
N MET A 405 -17.83 -14.05 -3.09
CA MET A 405 -18.39 -14.52 -1.82
C MET A 405 -19.45 -15.63 -2.05
N SER A 406 -20.32 -15.47 -3.04
CA SER A 406 -21.31 -16.49 -3.40
C SER A 406 -20.66 -17.79 -3.88
N GLU A 407 -19.59 -17.69 -4.67
CA GLU A 407 -18.86 -18.86 -5.17
C GLU A 407 -18.06 -19.57 -4.07
N ILE A 408 -17.48 -18.83 -3.11
CA ILE A 408 -16.81 -19.40 -1.92
C ILE A 408 -17.77 -20.32 -1.13
N GLU A 409 -19.05 -19.97 -1.04
CA GLU A 409 -20.05 -20.81 -0.38
C GLU A 409 -20.33 -22.13 -1.14
N ARG A 410 -20.15 -22.15 -2.44
CA ARG A 410 -20.33 -23.34 -3.28
C ARG A 410 -19.13 -24.28 -3.30
N VAL A 411 -17.93 -23.75 -3.05
CA VAL A 411 -16.69 -24.52 -3.05
C VAL A 411 -16.57 -25.31 -1.75
N ARG A 412 -16.14 -26.57 -1.83
CA ARG A 412 -15.84 -27.41 -0.68
C ARG A 412 -14.40 -27.21 -0.22
N PHE A 413 -14.21 -26.76 1.03
CA PHE A 413 -12.89 -26.60 1.64
C PHE A 413 -12.55 -27.76 2.57
N ILE A 414 -11.31 -28.24 2.49
CA ILE A 414 -10.77 -29.29 3.34
C ILE A 414 -9.39 -28.81 3.86
N PRO A 415 -9.29 -28.42 5.15
CA PRO A 415 -10.34 -28.37 6.17
C PRO A 415 -11.33 -27.20 5.96
N GLU A 416 -12.54 -27.35 6.49
CA GLU A 416 -13.65 -26.38 6.34
C GLU A 416 -13.29 -24.94 6.81
N LYS A 417 -12.38 -24.80 7.77
CA LYS A 417 -11.88 -23.48 8.23
C LYS A 417 -11.29 -22.63 7.10
N GLY A 418 -10.86 -23.24 6.00
CA GLY A 418 -10.36 -22.54 4.80
C GLY A 418 -11.40 -21.60 4.20
N ARG A 419 -12.70 -21.95 4.21
CA ARG A 419 -13.81 -21.13 3.74
C ARG A 419 -13.85 -19.79 4.46
N ARG A 420 -13.85 -19.81 5.80
CA ARG A 420 -13.89 -18.57 6.59
C ARG A 420 -12.67 -17.71 6.34
N ARG A 421 -11.49 -18.35 6.15
CA ARG A 421 -10.24 -17.65 5.93
C ARG A 421 -10.24 -16.89 4.60
N ILE A 422 -10.59 -17.53 3.49
CA ILE A 422 -10.67 -16.85 2.18
C ILE A 422 -11.83 -15.87 2.14
N GLY A 423 -12.97 -16.21 2.77
CA GLY A 423 -14.15 -15.35 2.84
C GLY A 423 -13.82 -14.00 3.51
N SER A 424 -13.20 -14.00 4.69
CA SER A 424 -12.82 -12.76 5.37
C SER A 424 -11.80 -11.91 4.57
N MET A 425 -10.90 -12.57 3.82
CA MET A 425 -9.96 -11.87 2.95
C MET A 425 -10.65 -11.21 1.74
N VAL A 426 -11.65 -11.85 1.15
CA VAL A 426 -12.43 -11.27 0.04
C VAL A 426 -13.38 -10.17 0.55
N GLU A 427 -14.00 -10.38 1.72
CA GLU A 427 -14.93 -9.42 2.32
C GLU A 427 -14.27 -8.06 2.60
N GLY A 428 -13.07 -8.07 3.20
CA GLY A 428 -12.34 -6.85 3.53
C GLY A 428 -11.37 -6.35 2.45
N ARG A 429 -11.35 -6.97 1.26
CA ARG A 429 -10.36 -6.63 0.23
C ARG A 429 -10.64 -5.28 -0.42
N PRO A 430 -9.67 -4.34 -0.51
CA PRO A 430 -9.78 -3.17 -1.37
C PRO A 430 -9.76 -3.56 -2.86
N ASP A 431 -9.98 -2.59 -3.76
CA ASP A 431 -9.84 -2.80 -5.19
C ASP A 431 -8.47 -3.43 -5.53
N TRP A 432 -8.47 -4.39 -6.44
CA TRP A 432 -7.25 -5.13 -6.78
C TRP A 432 -6.32 -4.27 -7.64
N VAL A 433 -5.20 -3.81 -7.08
CA VAL A 433 -4.16 -3.10 -7.84
C VAL A 433 -3.39 -4.08 -8.73
N LEU A 434 -3.53 -3.92 -10.05
CA LEU A 434 -2.90 -4.80 -11.03
C LEU A 434 -1.53 -4.32 -11.50
N SER A 435 -1.30 -3.00 -11.53
CA SER A 435 -0.07 -2.43 -12.11
C SER A 435 1.14 -2.56 -11.19
N ARG A 436 2.27 -2.90 -11.77
CA ARG A 436 3.59 -2.88 -11.14
C ARG A 436 4.55 -2.08 -12.01
N GLN A 437 5.33 -1.21 -11.37
CA GLN A 437 6.34 -0.36 -12.02
C GLN A 437 7.65 -1.15 -12.18
N ARG A 438 7.54 -2.25 -12.90
CA ARG A 438 8.64 -3.21 -13.13
C ARG A 438 8.84 -3.44 -14.63
N ALA A 439 9.99 -4.03 -14.99
CA ALA A 439 10.29 -4.33 -16.39
C ALA A 439 9.94 -5.77 -16.78
N TRP A 440 9.98 -6.73 -15.82
CA TRP A 440 9.80 -8.15 -16.08
C TRP A 440 8.42 -8.65 -15.63
N GLY A 441 7.54 -8.87 -16.59
CA GLY A 441 6.18 -9.36 -16.43
C GLY A 441 5.40 -9.22 -17.73
N VAL A 442 4.15 -9.66 -17.72
CA VAL A 442 3.20 -9.41 -18.82
C VAL A 442 2.77 -7.94 -18.73
N PRO A 443 2.91 -7.13 -19.78
CA PRO A 443 2.52 -5.71 -19.73
C PRO A 443 0.99 -5.58 -19.65
N LEU A 444 0.54 -4.47 -19.02
CA LEU A 444 -0.83 -4.01 -19.16
C LEU A 444 -1.00 -3.46 -20.58
N THR A 445 -1.56 -4.27 -21.45
CA THR A 445 -1.71 -3.96 -22.88
C THR A 445 -2.83 -2.97 -23.16
N CYS A 446 -2.76 -1.80 -22.51
CA CYS A 446 -3.75 -0.74 -22.58
C CYS A 446 -3.22 0.47 -23.36
N PHE A 447 -4.13 1.12 -24.09
CA PHE A 447 -3.93 2.45 -24.66
C PHE A 447 -4.88 3.43 -23.99
N VAL A 448 -4.35 4.60 -23.61
CA VAL A 448 -5.15 5.66 -22.99
C VAL A 448 -5.09 6.93 -23.84
N LYS A 449 -6.20 7.66 -23.90
CA LYS A 449 -6.29 8.88 -24.70
C LYS A 449 -5.55 10.03 -24.01
N LYS A 450 -4.60 10.64 -24.71
CA LYS A 450 -3.83 11.76 -24.20
C LYS A 450 -4.72 12.94 -23.84
N GLY A 451 -4.48 13.54 -22.68
CA GLY A 451 -5.21 14.70 -22.19
C GLY A 451 -6.61 14.42 -21.66
N ALA A 452 -7.12 13.18 -21.77
CA ALA A 452 -8.37 12.78 -21.14
C ALA A 452 -8.15 12.43 -19.67
N LEU A 453 -9.18 12.65 -18.85
CA LEU A 453 -9.18 12.22 -17.44
C LEU A 453 -9.51 10.74 -17.35
N PRO A 454 -9.01 10.02 -16.35
CA PRO A 454 -9.34 8.60 -16.12
C PRO A 454 -10.83 8.31 -15.98
N THR A 455 -11.64 9.32 -15.65
CA THR A 455 -13.10 9.25 -15.51
C THR A 455 -13.85 9.49 -16.82
N ASP A 456 -13.16 9.97 -17.87
CA ASP A 456 -13.79 10.31 -19.14
C ASP A 456 -14.17 9.04 -19.91
N GLU A 457 -15.33 9.06 -20.55
CA GLU A 457 -15.70 8.04 -21.51
C GLU A 457 -14.71 8.07 -22.70
N GLY A 458 -14.15 6.90 -23.02
CA GLY A 458 -13.13 6.78 -24.08
C GLY A 458 -11.69 7.06 -23.62
N PHE A 459 -11.43 7.30 -22.33
CA PHE A 459 -10.07 7.36 -21.79
C PHE A 459 -9.29 6.08 -22.07
N LEU A 460 -9.86 4.92 -21.72
CA LEU A 460 -9.31 3.60 -22.03
C LEU A 460 -9.86 3.11 -23.37
N LEU A 461 -8.96 2.77 -24.29
CA LEU A 461 -9.33 2.15 -25.57
C LEU A 461 -9.91 0.75 -25.31
N ARG A 462 -11.10 0.51 -25.86
CA ARG A 462 -11.79 -0.78 -25.80
C ARG A 462 -12.21 -1.18 -27.22
N ASP A 463 -11.26 -1.73 -27.97
CA ASP A 463 -11.47 -2.13 -29.35
C ASP A 463 -11.08 -3.61 -29.54
N PRO A 464 -12.05 -4.50 -29.86
CA PRO A 464 -11.79 -5.92 -30.05
C PRO A 464 -10.78 -6.23 -31.17
N GLU A 465 -10.69 -5.39 -32.21
CA GLU A 465 -9.74 -5.61 -33.31
C GLU A 465 -8.30 -5.29 -32.86
N VAL A 466 -8.13 -4.21 -32.06
CA VAL A 466 -6.85 -3.90 -31.42
C VAL A 466 -6.43 -5.01 -30.48
N ASN A 467 -7.36 -5.49 -29.64
CA ASN A 467 -7.13 -6.57 -28.69
C ASN A 467 -6.73 -7.88 -29.41
N ALA A 468 -7.41 -8.21 -30.49
CA ALA A 468 -7.08 -9.39 -31.28
C ALA A 468 -5.66 -9.33 -31.89
N ARG A 469 -5.27 -8.17 -32.47
CA ARG A 469 -3.90 -7.97 -32.99
C ARG A 469 -2.83 -8.13 -31.92
N ILE A 470 -3.10 -7.64 -30.71
CA ILE A 470 -2.17 -7.77 -29.58
C ILE A 470 -2.04 -9.25 -29.19
N CYS A 471 -3.15 -9.98 -29.00
CA CYS A 471 -3.13 -11.40 -28.65
C CYS A 471 -2.39 -12.25 -29.69
N GLU A 472 -2.65 -12.04 -30.99
CA GLU A 472 -1.98 -12.77 -32.09
C GLU A 472 -0.45 -12.51 -32.09
N ALA A 473 -0.04 -11.27 -31.83
CA ALA A 473 1.37 -10.95 -31.73
C ALA A 473 2.02 -11.61 -30.50
N PHE A 474 1.32 -11.64 -29.36
CA PHE A 474 1.84 -12.31 -28.17
C PHE A 474 1.98 -13.82 -28.34
N GLU A 475 1.05 -14.47 -29.05
CA GLU A 475 1.15 -15.91 -29.36
C GLU A 475 2.39 -16.26 -30.20
N THR A 476 2.83 -15.35 -31.06
CA THR A 476 3.91 -15.60 -32.01
C THR A 476 5.26 -15.03 -31.59
N GLU A 477 5.27 -13.90 -30.89
CA GLU A 477 6.47 -13.11 -30.56
C GLU A 477 6.68 -12.96 -29.05
N GLY A 478 5.65 -13.27 -28.23
CA GLY A 478 5.65 -13.08 -26.79
C GLY A 478 5.48 -11.62 -26.36
N ALA A 479 5.44 -11.39 -25.05
CA ALA A 479 5.19 -10.07 -24.44
C ALA A 479 6.22 -8.99 -24.82
N ASP A 480 7.40 -9.37 -25.31
CA ASP A 480 8.45 -8.44 -25.68
C ASP A 480 8.10 -7.62 -26.93
N CYS A 481 7.15 -8.10 -27.79
CA CYS A 481 6.63 -7.34 -28.93
C CYS A 481 5.96 -6.02 -28.52
N TRP A 482 5.44 -5.92 -27.28
CA TRP A 482 4.86 -4.70 -26.74
C TRP A 482 5.87 -3.57 -26.58
N TYR A 483 7.14 -3.89 -26.38
CA TYR A 483 8.24 -2.94 -26.16
C TYR A 483 9.05 -2.67 -27.44
N ALA A 484 8.67 -3.27 -28.57
CA ALA A 484 9.35 -3.09 -29.83
C ALA A 484 9.14 -1.67 -30.38
N GLU A 485 10.09 -1.17 -31.17
CA GLU A 485 9.95 0.10 -31.89
C GLU A 485 8.76 0.02 -32.86
N GLY A 486 7.88 1.04 -32.85
CA GLY A 486 6.67 1.06 -33.67
C GLY A 486 5.53 0.18 -33.16
N ALA A 487 5.64 -0.43 -31.99
CA ALA A 487 4.60 -1.30 -31.41
C ALA A 487 3.25 -0.59 -31.28
N LYS A 488 3.26 0.68 -30.83
CA LYS A 488 2.05 1.48 -30.67
C LYS A 488 1.28 1.64 -31.98
N GLU A 489 1.96 2.06 -33.03
CA GLU A 489 1.41 2.24 -34.36
C GLU A 489 0.90 0.91 -34.94
N ARG A 490 1.69 -0.16 -34.79
CA ARG A 490 1.35 -1.51 -35.21
C ARG A 490 0.04 -2.00 -34.58
N PHE A 491 -0.11 -1.86 -33.28
CA PHE A 491 -1.27 -2.38 -32.55
C PHE A 491 -2.52 -1.53 -32.74
N LEU A 492 -2.37 -0.20 -32.78
CA LEU A 492 -3.49 0.71 -33.05
C LEU A 492 -3.99 0.54 -34.49
N GLY A 493 -3.10 0.28 -35.46
CA GLY A 493 -3.43 0.17 -36.89
C GLY A 493 -3.94 1.48 -37.49
N ASP A 494 -4.46 1.41 -38.71
CA ASP A 494 -4.92 2.58 -39.47
C ASP A 494 -6.19 3.25 -38.91
N GLY A 495 -6.86 2.60 -37.96
CA GLY A 495 -8.11 3.10 -37.36
C GLY A 495 -7.90 4.22 -36.34
N TYR A 496 -6.67 4.43 -35.88
CA TYR A 496 -6.36 5.37 -34.80
C TYR A 496 -5.12 6.21 -35.11
N ASP A 497 -5.18 7.51 -34.82
CA ASP A 497 -3.97 8.34 -34.81
C ASP A 497 -3.15 8.05 -33.56
N ALA A 498 -2.01 7.39 -33.71
CA ALA A 498 -1.11 7.02 -32.62
C ALA A 498 -0.60 8.24 -31.81
N ALA A 499 -0.64 9.46 -32.36
CA ALA A 499 -0.29 10.68 -31.65
C ALA A 499 -1.28 11.05 -30.53
N GLU A 500 -2.55 10.61 -30.66
CA GLU A 500 -3.60 10.86 -29.65
C GLU A 500 -3.58 9.87 -28.48
N TRP A 501 -2.84 8.77 -28.60
CA TRP A 501 -2.83 7.68 -27.62
C TRP A 501 -1.48 7.53 -26.92
N GLU A 502 -1.53 7.10 -25.68
CA GLU A 502 -0.39 6.73 -24.86
C GLU A 502 -0.45 5.23 -24.56
N GLN A 503 0.67 4.56 -24.79
CA GLN A 503 0.84 3.13 -24.48
C GLN A 503 1.24 2.97 -23.02
N VAL A 504 0.61 2.03 -22.31
CA VAL A 504 0.93 1.73 -20.91
C VAL A 504 2.08 0.71 -20.84
N PHE A 505 3.07 0.96 -19.98
CA PHE A 505 4.25 0.11 -19.83
C PHE A 505 4.38 -0.58 -18.47
N ASP A 506 3.45 -0.31 -17.55
CA ASP A 506 3.38 -1.09 -16.31
C ASP A 506 3.17 -2.57 -16.63
N VAL A 507 3.70 -3.46 -15.79
CA VAL A 507 3.43 -4.90 -15.90
C VAL A 507 2.35 -5.33 -14.92
N LEU A 508 1.72 -6.46 -15.20
CA LEU A 508 0.72 -7.05 -14.34
C LEU A 508 1.31 -7.57 -13.02
N ASP A 509 0.50 -7.54 -12.00
CA ASP A 509 0.70 -8.33 -10.79
C ASP A 509 0.88 -9.80 -11.16
N VAL A 510 1.95 -10.43 -10.73
CA VAL A 510 2.23 -11.86 -11.00
C VAL A 510 1.12 -12.78 -10.48
N TRP A 511 0.35 -12.34 -9.48
CA TRP A 511 -0.84 -13.05 -9.03
C TRP A 511 -1.98 -13.05 -10.05
N PHE A 512 -1.97 -12.12 -11.00
CA PHE A 512 -2.87 -12.17 -12.15
C PHE A 512 -2.44 -13.26 -13.14
N ASP A 513 -1.13 -13.41 -13.37
CA ASP A 513 -0.59 -14.51 -14.20
C ASP A 513 -0.98 -15.87 -13.60
N SER A 514 -0.68 -16.07 -12.30
CA SER A 514 -1.06 -17.29 -11.57
C SER A 514 -2.58 -17.51 -11.55
N GLY A 515 -3.35 -16.45 -11.44
CA GLY A 515 -4.82 -16.48 -11.49
C GLY A 515 -5.36 -17.00 -12.80
N SER A 516 -4.62 -16.80 -13.92
CA SER A 516 -5.02 -17.22 -15.28
C SER A 516 -4.86 -18.71 -15.56
N THR A 517 -4.36 -19.52 -14.61
CA THR A 517 -4.18 -20.98 -14.80
C THR A 517 -5.46 -21.70 -15.19
N HIS A 518 -6.64 -21.23 -14.76
CA HIS A 518 -7.91 -21.78 -15.19
C HIS A 518 -8.14 -21.62 -16.71
N ALA A 519 -7.53 -20.63 -17.34
CA ALA A 519 -7.60 -20.41 -18.78
C ALA A 519 -6.54 -21.28 -19.51
N PHE A 520 -5.26 -20.95 -19.37
CA PHE A 520 -4.22 -21.62 -20.17
C PHE A 520 -3.91 -23.07 -19.75
N VAL A 521 -4.28 -23.51 -18.53
CA VAL A 521 -4.08 -24.92 -18.11
C VAL A 521 -5.34 -25.74 -18.24
N LEU A 522 -6.49 -25.24 -17.79
CA LEU A 522 -7.71 -26.03 -17.72
C LEU A 522 -8.57 -25.88 -18.97
N ARG A 523 -8.75 -24.68 -19.51
CA ARG A 523 -9.61 -24.44 -20.67
C ARG A 523 -8.91 -24.73 -22.01
N ASP A 524 -7.68 -24.23 -22.18
CA ASP A 524 -7.06 -24.12 -23.50
C ASP A 524 -6.13 -25.28 -23.85
N ARG A 525 -5.68 -26.07 -22.87
CA ARG A 525 -4.88 -27.30 -23.15
C ARG A 525 -5.75 -28.43 -23.63
N ALA A 526 -5.21 -29.25 -24.53
CA ALA A 526 -5.89 -30.42 -25.05
C ALA A 526 -6.19 -31.49 -23.98
N ASP A 527 -5.42 -31.55 -22.92
CA ASP A 527 -5.59 -32.41 -21.74
C ASP A 527 -6.28 -31.67 -20.57
N GLY A 528 -6.86 -30.52 -20.84
CA GLY A 528 -7.58 -29.70 -19.86
C GLY A 528 -8.97 -30.28 -19.49
N THR A 529 -9.82 -29.45 -18.92
CA THR A 529 -11.19 -29.82 -18.53
C THR A 529 -12.21 -29.18 -19.46
N GLU A 530 -13.30 -29.91 -19.76
CA GLU A 530 -14.35 -29.46 -20.69
C GLU A 530 -14.95 -28.09 -20.31
N ASP A 531 -15.04 -27.80 -19.01
CA ASP A 531 -15.63 -26.56 -18.47
C ASP A 531 -14.61 -25.56 -17.90
N GLY A 532 -13.31 -25.84 -17.96
CA GLY A 532 -12.25 -24.99 -17.41
C GLY A 532 -12.26 -24.92 -15.89
N ILE A 533 -12.87 -25.89 -15.19
CA ILE A 533 -12.95 -25.94 -13.72
C ILE A 533 -12.19 -27.17 -13.20
N ALA A 534 -11.29 -26.96 -12.25
CA ALA A 534 -10.61 -28.03 -11.57
C ALA A 534 -11.54 -28.73 -10.57
N ASP A 535 -11.45 -30.07 -10.50
CA ASP A 535 -12.10 -30.81 -9.41
C ASP A 535 -11.48 -30.48 -8.07
N VAL A 536 -10.16 -30.32 -8.01
CA VAL A 536 -9.42 -30.04 -6.76
C VAL A 536 -8.27 -29.07 -7.03
N TYR A 537 -8.21 -27.96 -6.28
CA TYR A 537 -6.99 -27.20 -6.06
C TYR A 537 -6.37 -27.66 -4.75
N MET A 538 -5.06 -27.94 -4.75
CA MET A 538 -4.35 -28.42 -3.56
C MET A 538 -3.01 -27.70 -3.42
N GLU A 539 -2.85 -26.97 -2.29
CA GLU A 539 -1.63 -26.26 -1.93
C GLU A 539 -1.52 -26.01 -0.43
N GLY A 540 -0.49 -25.29 -0.01
CA GLY A 540 -0.30 -24.83 1.33
C GLY A 540 -1.40 -23.86 1.81
N THR A 541 -1.59 -23.79 3.11
CA THR A 541 -2.62 -22.93 3.75
C THR A 541 -2.37 -21.44 3.53
N ASP A 542 -1.16 -21.01 3.16
CA ASP A 542 -0.82 -19.64 2.78
C ASP A 542 -1.49 -19.20 1.47
N GLN A 543 -1.81 -20.14 0.58
CA GLN A 543 -2.42 -19.85 -0.72
C GLN A 543 -3.86 -19.34 -0.66
N HIS A 544 -4.49 -19.30 0.53
CA HIS A 544 -5.73 -18.54 0.71
C HIS A 544 -5.54 -17.04 0.45
N ARG A 545 -4.33 -16.50 0.67
CA ARG A 545 -3.96 -15.11 0.33
C ARG A 545 -3.22 -15.00 -1.01
N GLY A 546 -2.88 -16.09 -1.65
CA GLY A 546 -2.17 -16.16 -2.93
C GLY A 546 -3.05 -16.72 -4.04
N TRP A 547 -2.64 -17.88 -4.57
CA TRP A 547 -3.22 -18.49 -5.78
C TRP A 547 -4.71 -18.80 -5.69
N PHE A 548 -5.22 -19.32 -4.56
CA PHE A 548 -6.65 -19.58 -4.43
C PHE A 548 -7.47 -18.29 -4.55
N HIS A 549 -6.98 -17.21 -3.98
CA HIS A 549 -7.64 -15.92 -3.99
C HIS A 549 -7.62 -15.26 -5.37
N SER A 550 -6.44 -15.18 -6.00
CA SER A 550 -6.29 -14.55 -7.32
C SER A 550 -7.06 -15.32 -8.39
N SER A 551 -7.00 -16.68 -8.38
CA SER A 551 -7.78 -17.52 -9.28
C SER A 551 -9.28 -17.33 -9.10
N MET A 552 -9.77 -17.25 -7.85
CA MET A 552 -11.18 -16.99 -7.56
C MET A 552 -11.64 -15.65 -8.14
N LEU A 553 -10.91 -14.57 -7.85
CA LEU A 553 -11.30 -13.23 -8.31
C LEU A 553 -11.27 -13.13 -9.84
N GLN A 554 -10.22 -13.65 -10.46
CA GLN A 554 -10.11 -13.59 -11.91
C GLN A 554 -11.20 -14.41 -12.60
N ALA A 555 -11.41 -15.65 -12.19
CA ALA A 555 -12.43 -16.52 -12.77
C ALA A 555 -13.85 -15.98 -12.53
N CYS A 556 -14.13 -15.43 -11.34
CA CYS A 556 -15.40 -14.74 -11.08
C CYS A 556 -15.60 -13.50 -11.97
N GLY A 557 -14.52 -12.78 -12.30
CA GLY A 557 -14.56 -11.62 -13.19
C GLY A 557 -14.73 -11.98 -14.68
N THR A 558 -14.11 -13.07 -15.14
CA THR A 558 -14.05 -13.43 -16.57
C THR A 558 -14.99 -14.58 -16.98
N MET A 559 -15.27 -15.53 -16.06
CA MET A 559 -16.17 -16.67 -16.30
C MET A 559 -17.46 -16.60 -15.47
N GLY A 560 -17.53 -15.72 -14.48
CA GLY A 560 -18.70 -15.58 -13.60
C GLY A 560 -18.83 -16.66 -12.52
N ARG A 561 -17.79 -17.47 -12.28
CA ARG A 561 -17.81 -18.61 -11.34
C ARG A 561 -16.41 -18.94 -10.81
N ALA A 562 -16.36 -19.76 -9.73
CA ALA A 562 -15.10 -20.27 -9.20
C ALA A 562 -14.38 -21.19 -10.22
N PRO A 563 -13.02 -21.19 -10.24
CA PRO A 563 -12.23 -22.05 -11.12
C PRO A 563 -12.02 -23.46 -10.54
N TYR A 564 -12.54 -23.77 -9.38
CA TYR A 564 -12.36 -25.03 -8.67
C TYR A 564 -13.61 -25.43 -7.88
N ARG A 565 -13.84 -26.76 -7.74
CA ARG A 565 -14.95 -27.32 -6.95
C ARG A 565 -14.56 -27.60 -5.50
N ASN A 566 -13.31 -28.02 -5.29
CA ASN A 566 -12.78 -28.35 -3.99
C ASN A 566 -11.42 -27.69 -3.79
N VAL A 567 -11.16 -27.24 -2.56
CA VAL A 567 -9.83 -26.76 -2.12
C VAL A 567 -9.35 -27.64 -0.96
N VAL A 568 -8.18 -28.24 -1.14
CA VAL A 568 -7.53 -29.04 -0.10
C VAL A 568 -6.24 -28.32 0.32
N THR A 569 -6.08 -28.06 1.61
CA THR A 569 -4.89 -27.40 2.11
C THR A 569 -4.12 -28.22 3.13
N HIS A 570 -2.80 -28.16 3.03
CA HIS A 570 -1.88 -28.75 4.00
C HIS A 570 -1.11 -27.67 4.78
N GLY A 571 -0.48 -28.06 5.89
CA GLY A 571 0.43 -27.22 6.67
C GLY A 571 1.82 -27.12 6.04
N PHE A 572 2.70 -26.42 6.73
CA PHE A 572 4.11 -26.29 6.33
C PHE A 572 4.95 -27.44 6.91
N THR A 573 6.08 -27.69 6.27
CA THR A 573 7.17 -28.47 6.87
C THR A 573 7.75 -27.69 8.05
N LEU A 574 7.86 -28.33 9.19
CA LEU A 574 8.31 -27.69 10.42
C LEU A 574 9.66 -28.27 10.86
N ASP A 575 10.48 -27.42 11.49
CA ASP A 575 11.69 -27.85 12.16
C ASP A 575 11.38 -28.53 13.51
N GLU A 576 12.39 -29.02 14.21
CA GLU A 576 12.25 -29.68 15.52
C GLU A 576 11.60 -28.82 16.60
N LYS A 577 11.60 -27.49 16.42
CA LYS A 577 11.02 -26.52 17.34
C LYS A 577 9.60 -26.12 16.95
N GLY A 578 9.07 -26.69 15.86
CA GLY A 578 7.75 -26.35 15.33
C GLY A 578 7.70 -25.06 14.49
N ASN A 579 8.85 -24.49 14.09
CA ASN A 579 8.87 -23.34 13.21
C ASN A 579 8.79 -23.77 11.75
N LYS A 580 8.16 -22.95 10.91
CA LYS A 580 8.14 -23.16 9.46
C LYS A 580 9.56 -23.24 8.92
N MET A 581 9.90 -24.32 8.22
CA MET A 581 11.17 -24.45 7.54
C MET A 581 11.26 -23.45 6.39
N SER A 582 12.34 -22.68 6.35
CA SER A 582 12.59 -21.73 5.26
C SER A 582 14.10 -21.54 5.02
N LYS A 583 14.45 -21.26 3.75
CA LYS A 583 15.84 -20.96 3.37
C LYS A 583 16.38 -19.70 4.05
N SER A 584 15.50 -18.73 4.33
CA SER A 584 15.87 -17.47 5.00
C SER A 584 16.24 -17.68 6.47
N LEU A 585 15.59 -18.64 7.14
CA LEU A 585 15.91 -19.02 8.52
C LEU A 585 17.07 -20.02 8.60
N GLY A 586 17.42 -20.69 7.50
CA GLY A 586 18.48 -21.71 7.49
C GLY A 586 18.15 -22.95 8.33
N ASN A 587 16.87 -23.22 8.56
CA ASN A 587 16.35 -24.34 9.38
C ASN A 587 15.76 -25.46 8.52
N THR A 588 16.23 -25.62 7.27
CA THR A 588 15.79 -26.65 6.30
C THR A 588 16.69 -27.87 6.33
#